data_531de2949704aed42e3d57fd6464cf9e
#
_entry.id   531de2949704aed42e3d57fd6464cf9e
#
_cell.length_a   1.000
_cell.length_b   1.000
_cell.length_c   1.000
_cell.angle_alpha   90.00
_cell.angle_beta   90.00
_cell.angle_gamma   90.00
#
_symmetry.space_group_name_H-M   'P 1'
#
loop_
_entity.id
_entity.type
_entity.pdbx_description
1 polymer ?
#
loop_
_entity_poly.entity_id
_entity_poly.type
_entity_poly.pdbx_seq_one_letter_code
_entity_poly.pdbx_strand_id
1 'polypeptide(L)'
;MAATNDDVKEEIGWQELAETVARIRDALPPEDRARVRILASNYGEAGAINLYGPALGLPPVICPVNSFWERGYGEPPPELLIVLGSSREDLEGRFDSCELVGHITNREGVPNEETTRHPDIFLCRHLRGDWSASWAKARRFG
;
A
#
# COMPACT_ATOMS: atom_id res chain seq x y z
N MET A 1 -9.23 -27.47 -14.55
CA MET A 1 -9.41 -26.08 -14.15
C MET A 1 -8.30 -25.60 -13.22
N ALA A 2 -7.09 -26.04 -13.49
CA ALA A 2 -5.92 -25.71 -12.65
C ALA A 2 -5.64 -24.20 -12.62
N ALA A 3 -5.76 -23.55 -13.76
CA ALA A 3 -5.53 -22.10 -13.83
C ALA A 3 -6.51 -21.33 -12.94
N THR A 4 -7.73 -21.80 -12.84
CA THR A 4 -8.75 -21.18 -12.01
C THR A 4 -8.39 -21.26 -10.53
N ASN A 5 -7.77 -22.37 -10.11
CA ASN A 5 -7.36 -22.51 -8.70
C ASN A 5 -6.30 -21.49 -8.31
N ASP A 6 -5.34 -21.25 -9.20
CA ASP A 6 -4.29 -20.26 -8.94
C ASP A 6 -4.88 -18.87 -8.87
N ASP A 7 -5.81 -18.54 -9.77
CA ASP A 7 -6.47 -17.23 -9.77
C ASP A 7 -7.27 -17.00 -8.48
N VAL A 8 -7.97 -18.05 -8.02
CA VAL A 8 -8.74 -17.95 -6.78
C VAL A 8 -7.81 -17.69 -5.58
N LYS A 9 -6.66 -18.37 -5.54
CA LYS A 9 -5.70 -18.17 -4.45
C LYS A 9 -5.13 -16.75 -4.44
N GLU A 10 -4.86 -16.20 -5.61
CA GLU A 10 -4.39 -14.82 -5.71
C GLU A 10 -5.46 -13.83 -5.24
N GLU A 11 -6.71 -14.05 -5.62
CA GLU A 11 -7.82 -13.21 -5.17
C GLU A 11 -7.96 -13.22 -3.65
N ILE A 12 -7.84 -14.39 -3.04
CA ILE A 12 -7.89 -14.52 -1.58
C ILE A 12 -6.75 -13.72 -0.96
N GLY A 13 -5.54 -13.84 -1.54
CA GLY A 13 -4.39 -13.10 -1.06
C GLY A 13 -4.57 -11.59 -1.14
N TRP A 14 -5.14 -11.10 -2.24
CA TRP A 14 -5.39 -9.67 -2.42
C TRP A 14 -6.43 -9.15 -1.43
N GLN A 15 -7.48 -9.91 -1.19
CA GLN A 15 -8.49 -9.54 -0.20
C GLN A 15 -7.89 -9.51 1.21
N GLU A 16 -7.07 -10.49 1.55
CA GLU A 16 -6.36 -10.53 2.84
C GLU A 16 -5.45 -9.32 3.01
N LEU A 17 -4.82 -8.86 1.93
CA LEU A 17 -4.00 -7.66 1.98
C LEU A 17 -4.83 -6.45 2.39
N ALA A 18 -5.97 -6.24 1.74
CA ALA A 18 -6.85 -5.12 2.07
C ALA A 18 -7.36 -5.21 3.52
N GLU A 19 -7.71 -6.41 3.97
CA GLU A 19 -8.15 -6.63 5.35
C GLU A 19 -7.05 -6.33 6.35
N THR A 20 -5.82 -6.72 6.04
CA THR A 20 -4.66 -6.45 6.90
C THR A 20 -4.41 -4.94 7.01
N VAL A 21 -4.47 -4.23 5.89
CA VAL A 21 -4.31 -2.77 5.88
C VAL A 21 -5.41 -2.10 6.70
N ALA A 22 -6.64 -2.58 6.57
CA ALA A 22 -7.76 -2.04 7.34
C ALA A 22 -7.56 -2.24 8.84
N ARG A 23 -7.06 -3.40 9.26
CA ARG A 23 -6.77 -3.65 10.68
C ARG A 23 -5.69 -2.71 11.19
N ILE A 24 -4.65 -2.48 10.40
CA ILE A 24 -3.57 -1.57 10.77
C ILE A 24 -4.13 -0.15 10.95
N ARG A 25 -4.94 0.32 10.00
CA ARG A 25 -5.55 1.64 10.09
C ARG A 25 -6.44 1.75 11.33
N ASP A 26 -7.26 0.74 11.59
CA ASP A 26 -8.21 0.77 12.70
C ASP A 26 -7.52 0.76 14.07
N ALA A 27 -6.28 0.27 14.13
CA ALA A 27 -5.49 0.26 15.36
C ALA A 27 -4.82 1.62 15.64
N LEU A 28 -4.84 2.54 14.69
CA LEU A 28 -4.24 3.86 14.87
C LEU A 28 -5.10 4.75 15.77
N PRO A 29 -4.49 5.76 16.44
CA PRO A 29 -5.27 6.77 17.15
C PRO A 29 -6.28 7.45 16.21
N PRO A 30 -7.42 7.96 16.75
CA PRO A 30 -8.46 8.55 15.90
C PRO A 30 -7.97 9.64 14.94
N GLU A 31 -7.05 10.49 15.40
CA GLU A 31 -6.47 11.55 14.56
C GLU A 31 -5.74 10.99 13.36
N ASP A 32 -4.97 9.94 13.58
CA ASP A 32 -4.19 9.29 12.52
C ASP A 32 -5.09 8.51 11.57
N ARG A 33 -6.12 7.85 12.09
CA ARG A 33 -7.08 7.12 11.25
C ARG A 33 -7.76 8.04 10.24
N ALA A 34 -8.05 9.27 10.64
CA ALA A 34 -8.76 10.21 9.78
C ALA A 34 -7.90 10.71 8.63
N ARG A 35 -6.58 10.73 8.78
CA ARG A 35 -5.67 11.33 7.80
C ARG A 35 -4.75 10.36 7.09
N VAL A 36 -4.66 9.11 7.55
CA VAL A 36 -3.75 8.14 6.94
C VAL A 36 -4.16 7.83 5.49
N ARG A 37 -3.17 7.73 4.62
CA ARG A 37 -3.36 7.31 3.24
C ARG A 37 -2.56 6.03 3.00
N ILE A 38 -2.76 5.41 1.86
CA ILE A 38 -2.13 4.13 1.53
C ILE A 38 -1.31 4.33 0.27
N LEU A 39 -0.01 4.00 0.35
CA LEU A 39 0.91 4.07 -0.77
C LEU A 39 1.28 2.66 -1.20
N ALA A 40 0.95 2.29 -2.41
CA ALA A 40 1.30 0.99 -2.99
C ALA A 40 2.40 1.18 -4.03
N SER A 41 3.30 0.21 -4.11
CA SER A 41 4.44 0.28 -5.02
C SER A 41 4.21 -0.40 -6.34
N ASN A 42 3.18 -1.22 -6.47
CA ASN A 42 2.89 -1.89 -7.73
C ASN A 42 1.40 -1.87 -8.05
N TYR A 43 1.10 -2.26 -9.29
CA TYR A 43 -0.25 -2.21 -9.84
C TYR A 43 -1.20 -3.18 -9.12
N GLY A 44 -0.71 -4.37 -8.78
CA GLY A 44 -1.53 -5.39 -8.12
C GLY A 44 -2.00 -4.97 -6.74
N GLU A 45 -1.08 -4.43 -5.94
CA GLU A 45 -1.41 -3.91 -4.60
C GLU A 45 -2.40 -2.76 -4.70
N ALA A 46 -2.17 -1.83 -5.62
CA ALA A 46 -3.05 -0.69 -5.81
C ALA A 46 -4.45 -1.15 -6.21
N GLY A 47 -4.54 -2.09 -7.13
CA GLY A 47 -5.82 -2.64 -7.56
C GLY A 47 -6.57 -3.34 -6.43
N ALA A 48 -5.86 -4.09 -5.60
CA ALA A 48 -6.46 -4.78 -4.46
C ALA A 48 -7.07 -3.79 -3.46
N ILE A 49 -6.34 -2.74 -3.12
CA ILE A 49 -6.83 -1.72 -2.19
C ILE A 49 -8.05 -1.02 -2.76
N ASN A 50 -8.03 -0.67 -4.05
CA ASN A 50 -9.18 0.03 -4.65
C ASN A 50 -10.39 -0.87 -4.86
N LEU A 51 -10.18 -2.18 -5.03
CA LEU A 51 -11.29 -3.13 -5.20
C LEU A 51 -11.94 -3.51 -3.88
N TYR A 52 -11.14 -3.90 -2.91
CA TYR A 52 -11.64 -4.41 -1.62
C TYR A 52 -11.69 -3.35 -0.52
N GLY A 53 -10.93 -2.28 -0.66
CA GLY A 53 -10.80 -1.25 0.36
C GLY A 53 -12.07 -0.47 0.67
N PRO A 54 -12.86 -0.04 -0.34
CA PRO A 54 -14.05 0.77 -0.05
C PRO A 54 -15.02 0.11 0.91
N ALA A 55 -15.22 -1.20 0.81
CA ALA A 55 -16.08 -1.94 1.73
C ALA A 55 -15.53 -1.96 3.16
N LEU A 56 -14.23 -1.73 3.31
CA LEU A 56 -13.54 -1.69 4.60
C LEU A 56 -13.29 -0.26 5.09
N GLY A 57 -13.79 0.72 4.35
CA GLY A 57 -13.63 2.13 4.70
C GLY A 57 -12.25 2.70 4.42
N LEU A 58 -11.46 2.05 3.58
CA LEU A 58 -10.13 2.54 3.22
C LEU A 58 -10.21 3.68 2.21
N PRO A 59 -9.31 4.67 2.29
CA PRO A 59 -9.23 5.73 1.29
C PRO A 59 -8.68 5.20 -0.03
N PRO A 60 -8.82 5.97 -1.11
CA PRO A 60 -8.22 5.59 -2.39
C PRO A 60 -6.71 5.43 -2.28
N VAL A 61 -6.17 4.44 -3.00
CA VAL A 61 -4.74 4.16 -2.97
C VAL A 61 -3.95 5.23 -3.73
N ILE A 62 -2.73 5.48 -3.26
CA ILE A 62 -1.75 6.29 -3.98
C ILE A 62 -0.73 5.34 -4.57
N CYS A 63 -0.45 5.44 -5.87
CA CYS A 63 0.47 4.53 -6.54
C CYS A 63 1.14 5.23 -7.72
N PRO A 64 2.48 5.13 -7.88
CA PRO A 64 3.19 5.83 -8.95
C PRO A 64 3.20 5.08 -10.29
N VAL A 65 2.42 4.01 -10.42
CA VAL A 65 2.47 3.14 -11.60
C VAL A 65 1.32 3.44 -12.55
N ASN A 66 1.64 3.62 -13.84
CA ASN A 66 0.66 3.77 -14.92
C ASN A 66 -0.39 4.83 -14.62
N SER A 67 -1.65 4.53 -14.88
CA SER A 67 -2.76 5.48 -14.69
C SER A 67 -2.99 5.89 -13.24
N PHE A 68 -2.52 5.09 -12.28
CA PHE A 68 -2.60 5.48 -10.87
C PHE A 68 -1.76 6.72 -10.59
N TRP A 69 -0.63 6.88 -11.26
CA TRP A 69 0.21 8.07 -11.10
C TRP A 69 -0.57 9.35 -11.43
N GLU A 70 -1.40 9.30 -12.46
CA GLU A 70 -2.19 10.46 -12.90
C GLU A 70 -3.24 10.88 -11.87
N ARG A 71 -3.65 9.98 -10.99
CA ARG A 71 -4.59 10.30 -9.91
C ARG A 71 -3.94 11.10 -8.79
N GLY A 72 -2.62 11.14 -8.76
CA GLY A 72 -1.88 11.94 -7.79
C GLY A 72 -1.83 11.37 -6.39
N TYR A 73 -1.45 12.21 -5.46
CA TYR A 73 -1.24 11.83 -4.06
C TYR A 73 -2.22 12.50 -3.09
N GLY A 74 -3.19 13.24 -3.61
CA GLY A 74 -4.25 13.83 -2.79
C GLY A 74 -3.98 15.25 -2.34
N GLU A 75 -5.04 15.91 -1.88
CA GLU A 75 -5.03 17.26 -1.33
C GLU A 75 -5.76 17.26 0.01
N PRO A 76 -5.11 17.68 1.11
CA PRO A 76 -3.70 18.12 1.19
C PRO A 76 -2.74 16.95 1.02
N PRO A 77 -1.45 17.22 0.76
CA PRO A 77 -0.46 16.14 0.62
C PRO A 77 -0.39 15.29 1.88
N PRO A 78 -0.28 13.97 1.74
CA PRO A 78 -0.31 13.09 2.92
C PRO A 78 0.92 13.26 3.80
N GLU A 79 0.70 13.26 5.12
CA GLU A 79 1.77 13.28 6.10
C GLU A 79 1.97 11.93 6.78
N LEU A 80 1.00 11.03 6.62
CA LEU A 80 1.01 9.71 7.24
C LEU A 80 0.56 8.68 6.21
N LEU A 81 1.37 7.65 6.01
CA LEU A 81 1.12 6.65 4.98
C LEU A 81 1.33 5.24 5.51
N ILE A 82 0.42 4.35 5.14
CA ILE A 82 0.66 2.91 5.22
C ILE A 82 1.28 2.53 3.88
N VAL A 83 2.50 2.01 3.89
CA VAL A 83 3.28 1.77 2.68
C VAL A 83 3.42 0.28 2.42
N LEU A 84 3.10 -0.12 1.20
CA LEU A 84 3.14 -1.50 0.74
C LEU A 84 4.19 -1.67 -0.35
N GLY A 85 4.85 -2.81 -0.36
CA GLY A 85 5.72 -3.20 -1.47
C GLY A 85 7.04 -2.46 -1.55
N SER A 86 7.53 -1.93 -0.44
CA SER A 86 8.80 -1.19 -0.41
C SER A 86 9.70 -1.74 0.69
N SER A 87 11.00 -1.60 0.51
CA SER A 87 11.98 -2.01 1.52
C SER A 87 12.15 -0.91 2.57
N ARG A 88 12.57 -1.31 3.78
CA ARG A 88 12.90 -0.36 4.83
C ARG A 88 13.98 0.63 4.36
N GLU A 89 14.97 0.11 3.65
CA GLU A 89 16.09 0.91 3.18
C GLU A 89 15.62 2.07 2.28
N ASP A 90 14.73 1.77 1.34
CA ASP A 90 14.16 2.81 0.47
C ASP A 90 13.37 3.85 1.26
N LEU A 91 12.57 3.38 2.22
CA LEU A 91 11.68 4.28 2.96
C LEU A 91 12.41 5.17 3.94
N GLU A 92 13.47 4.67 4.57
CA GLU A 92 14.27 5.47 5.50
C GLU A 92 14.93 6.65 4.81
N GLY A 93 15.22 6.53 3.52
CA GLY A 93 15.76 7.62 2.74
C GLY A 93 14.74 8.67 2.34
N ARG A 94 13.45 8.34 2.39
CA ARG A 94 12.38 9.20 1.88
C ARG A 94 11.53 9.85 2.95
N PHE A 95 11.40 9.21 4.10
CA PHE A 95 10.51 9.66 5.18
C PHE A 95 11.31 9.90 6.47
N ASP A 96 10.80 10.81 7.30
CA ASP A 96 11.43 11.09 8.58
C ASP A 96 11.40 9.90 9.52
N SER A 97 10.30 9.14 9.51
CA SER A 97 10.23 7.93 10.31
C SER A 97 9.37 6.88 9.61
N CYS A 98 9.76 5.62 9.74
CA CYS A 98 8.98 4.49 9.24
C CYS A 98 9.03 3.38 10.28
N GLU A 99 7.88 2.82 10.56
CA GLU A 99 7.68 1.80 11.58
C GLU A 99 7.10 0.55 10.95
N LEU A 100 7.66 -0.62 11.26
CA LEU A 100 7.11 -1.88 10.79
C LEU A 100 5.81 -2.16 11.55
N VAL A 101 4.70 -2.29 10.83
CA VAL A 101 3.38 -2.47 11.45
C VAL A 101 2.68 -3.75 11.02
N GLY A 102 3.21 -4.48 10.05
CA GLY A 102 2.60 -5.73 9.65
C GLY A 102 3.32 -6.40 8.50
N HIS A 103 2.74 -7.50 8.05
CA HIS A 103 3.26 -8.29 6.94
C HIS A 103 2.13 -8.65 6.01
N ILE A 104 2.44 -8.75 4.73
CA ILE A 104 1.49 -9.25 3.74
C ILE A 104 1.45 -10.76 3.84
N THR A 105 0.28 -11.30 4.18
CA THR A 105 0.07 -12.74 4.26
C THR A 105 -1.25 -13.09 3.60
N ASN A 106 -1.48 -14.39 3.35
CA ASN A 106 -2.77 -14.85 2.91
C ASN A 106 -3.20 -16.06 3.72
N ARG A 107 -4.49 -16.33 3.69
CA ARG A 107 -5.12 -17.37 4.52
C ARG A 107 -4.56 -18.75 4.23
N GLU A 108 -4.19 -18.99 2.99
CA GLU A 108 -3.69 -20.29 2.54
C GLU A 108 -2.21 -20.48 2.84
N GLY A 109 -1.51 -19.42 3.20
CA GLY A 109 -0.07 -19.47 3.36
C GLY A 109 0.67 -19.62 2.02
N VAL A 110 -0.01 -19.35 0.92
CA VAL A 110 0.59 -19.46 -0.43
C VAL A 110 1.38 -18.21 -0.75
N PRO A 111 2.68 -18.32 -1.08
CA PRO A 111 3.46 -17.14 -1.42
C PRO A 111 2.96 -16.51 -2.71
N ASN A 112 2.97 -15.18 -2.76
CA ASN A 112 2.76 -14.43 -3.98
C ASN A 112 3.91 -13.45 -4.12
N GLU A 113 3.89 -12.63 -5.17
CA GLU A 113 4.99 -11.73 -5.44
C GLU A 113 5.26 -10.78 -4.25
N GLU A 114 4.22 -10.27 -3.64
CA GLU A 114 4.35 -9.32 -2.53
C GLU A 114 4.91 -9.99 -1.28
N THR A 115 4.43 -11.17 -0.93
CA THR A 115 4.94 -11.89 0.23
C THR A 115 6.36 -12.37 0.04
N THR A 116 6.79 -12.58 -1.20
CA THR A 116 8.13 -13.06 -1.52
C THR A 116 9.16 -11.94 -1.58
N ARG A 117 8.80 -10.81 -2.20
CA ARG A 117 9.74 -9.70 -2.41
C ARG A 117 9.75 -8.70 -1.27
N HIS A 118 8.62 -8.10 -0.99
CA HIS A 118 8.49 -7.01 -0.01
C HIS A 118 7.27 -7.25 0.85
N PRO A 119 7.35 -8.22 1.77
CA PRO A 119 6.18 -8.60 2.57
C PRO A 119 5.86 -7.62 3.69
N ASP A 120 6.76 -6.73 4.02
CA ASP A 120 6.60 -5.86 5.18
C ASP A 120 5.71 -4.66 4.87
N ILE A 121 4.88 -4.29 5.84
CA ILE A 121 4.02 -3.12 5.75
C ILE A 121 4.54 -2.10 6.76
N PHE A 122 4.77 -0.88 6.28
CA PHE A 122 5.33 0.19 7.10
C PHE A 122 4.34 1.33 7.28
N LEU A 123 4.42 1.98 8.45
CA LEU A 123 3.74 3.23 8.70
C LEU A 123 4.79 4.33 8.67
N CYS A 124 4.71 5.21 7.68
CA CYS A 124 5.73 6.23 7.46
C CYS A 124 5.15 7.63 7.66
N ARG A 125 5.96 8.52 8.22
CA ARG A 125 5.57 9.89 8.55
C ARG A 125 6.49 10.89 7.88
N HIS A 126 5.90 11.95 7.36
CA HIS A 126 6.60 13.14 6.86
C HIS A 126 7.62 12.85 5.76
N LEU A 127 7.14 12.91 4.51
CA LEU A 127 8.03 12.80 3.36
C LEU A 127 9.13 13.89 3.44
N ARG A 128 10.36 13.47 3.26
CA ARG A 128 11.48 14.41 3.16
C ARG A 128 11.43 15.09 1.80
N GLY A 129 11.42 16.41 1.80
CA GLY A 129 11.33 17.17 0.57
C GLY A 129 9.90 17.44 0.15
N ASP A 130 9.71 17.72 -1.13
CA ASP A 130 8.45 18.16 -1.68
C ASP A 130 7.72 17.01 -2.40
N TRP A 131 6.45 16.81 -2.05
CA TRP A 131 5.61 15.79 -2.68
C TRP A 131 5.55 15.95 -4.19
N SER A 132 5.38 17.17 -4.67
CA SER A 132 5.26 17.44 -6.10
C SER A 132 6.50 16.99 -6.86
N ALA A 133 7.68 17.36 -6.38
CA ALA A 133 8.94 16.98 -7.02
C ALA A 133 9.18 15.47 -6.91
N SER A 134 8.90 14.87 -5.76
CA SER A 134 9.05 13.43 -5.55
C SER A 134 8.10 12.64 -6.43
N TRP A 135 6.87 13.11 -6.57
CA TRP A 135 5.85 12.42 -7.37
C TRP A 135 6.22 12.42 -8.86
N ALA A 136 6.74 13.54 -9.34
CA ALA A 136 7.16 13.65 -10.74
C ALA A 136 8.26 12.63 -11.08
N LYS A 137 9.16 12.38 -10.13
CA LYS A 137 10.24 11.40 -10.31
C LYS A 137 9.80 9.96 -10.10
N ALA A 138 8.72 9.75 -9.38
CA ALA A 138 8.27 8.41 -9.00
C ALA A 138 7.50 7.69 -10.11
N ARG A 139 7.07 8.40 -11.16
CA ARG A 139 6.26 7.82 -12.23
C ARG A 139 6.92 6.58 -12.84
N ARG A 140 6.17 5.50 -12.93
CA ARG A 140 6.64 4.25 -13.51
C ARG A 140 5.60 3.68 -14.46
N PHE A 141 6.10 2.98 -15.46
CA PHE A 141 5.30 2.26 -16.42
C PHE A 141 5.54 0.76 -16.21
N GLY A 142 4.55 0.05 -15.86
CA GLY A 142 4.81 -1.35 -15.68
C GLY A 142 3.98 -2.09 -14.73
#